data_5f62d1a978d9afef7a9924fa4d0ba623
#
_entry.id   5f62d1a978d9afef7a9924fa4d0ba623
#
_cell.length_a   1.000
_cell.length_b   1.000
_cell.length_c   1.000
_cell.angle_alpha   90.00
_cell.angle_beta   90.00
_cell.angle_gamma   90.00
#
_symmetry.space_group_name_H-M   'P 1'
#
loop_
_entity.id
_entity.type
_entity.pdbx_description
1 polymer ?
#
loop_
_entity_poly.entity_id
_entity_poly.type
_entity_poly.pdbx_seq_one_letter_code
_entity_poly.pdbx_strand_id
1 'polypeptide(L)'
;MIKNLFDNENAIFMGAKRRPDDCAIGIFGVNYDGTCSFKPGARFGPEAIRQVSSCLETFCPKLNRDLEDIMYVDFGSIIIDKNDSKSVIESVKLATNFLINQRLTPIMLGGEHSITTGAIEALVKKYPDMILVLSLIHI
;
A
#
# COMPACT_ATOMS: atom_id res chain seq x y z
N MET A 1 14.57 -14.03 4.47
CA MET A 1 13.15 -14.42 4.36
C MET A 1 12.23 -13.31 3.78
N ILE A 2 12.64 -12.05 3.70
CA ILE A 2 11.80 -10.91 3.26
C ILE A 2 11.91 -10.60 1.76
N LYS A 3 12.97 -11.07 1.08
CA LYS A 3 13.16 -10.84 -0.37
C LYS A 3 12.06 -11.41 -1.28
N ASN A 4 11.18 -12.24 -0.75
CA ASN A 4 10.10 -12.89 -1.49
C ASN A 4 8.70 -12.35 -1.13
N LEU A 5 8.60 -11.27 -0.36
CA LEU A 5 7.29 -10.70 0.01
C LEU A 5 6.78 -9.70 -1.01
N PHE A 6 7.69 -8.96 -1.64
CA PHE A 6 7.37 -7.91 -2.58
C PHE A 6 7.98 -8.18 -3.96
N ASP A 7 7.22 -7.85 -4.99
CA ASP A 7 7.67 -7.79 -6.38
C ASP A 7 8.18 -6.37 -6.66
N ASN A 8 9.49 -6.23 -6.75
CA ASN A 8 10.17 -4.94 -6.96
C ASN A 8 10.42 -4.63 -8.45
N GLU A 9 9.91 -5.44 -9.38
CA GLU A 9 10.18 -5.29 -10.82
C GLU A 9 9.28 -4.25 -11.48
N ASN A 10 8.18 -3.87 -10.85
CA ASN A 10 7.17 -2.96 -11.38
C ASN A 10 7.55 -1.48 -11.22
N ALA A 11 6.78 -0.61 -11.89
CA ALA A 11 6.88 0.83 -11.72
C ALA A 11 6.74 1.22 -10.24
N ILE A 12 7.48 2.25 -9.83
CA ILE A 12 7.40 2.82 -8.49
C ILE A 12 6.59 4.12 -8.51
N PHE A 13 5.97 4.45 -7.40
CA PHE A 13 5.34 5.75 -7.20
C PHE A 13 6.39 6.86 -7.36
N MET A 14 6.01 7.97 -7.98
CA MET A 14 6.90 9.08 -8.35
C MET A 14 7.89 9.45 -7.25
N GLY A 15 9.16 9.61 -7.58
CA GLY A 15 10.20 10.05 -6.64
C GLY A 15 10.53 9.07 -5.49
N ALA A 16 9.81 7.96 -5.37
CA ALA A 16 10.04 7.01 -4.28
C ALA A 16 11.44 6.40 -4.34
N LYS A 17 12.02 6.16 -3.17
CA LYS A 17 13.27 5.41 -3.03
C LYS A 17 13.01 3.92 -3.26
N ARG A 18 14.06 3.17 -3.57
CA ARG A 18 14.02 1.71 -3.62
C ARG A 18 14.54 1.04 -2.35
N ARG A 19 15.02 1.84 -1.39
CA ARG A 19 15.53 1.38 -0.09
C ARG A 19 14.91 2.22 1.02
N PRO A 20 14.62 1.61 2.19
CA PRO A 20 13.94 2.28 3.29
C PRO A 20 14.82 3.24 4.11
N ASP A 21 16.11 3.37 3.75
CA ASP A 21 17.05 4.19 4.50
C ASP A 21 16.55 5.64 4.59
N ASP A 22 16.40 6.13 5.81
CA ASP A 22 15.91 7.48 6.15
C ASP A 22 14.47 7.80 5.69
N CYS A 23 13.70 6.79 5.29
CA CYS A 23 12.30 6.97 4.93
C CYS A 23 11.37 6.96 6.15
N ALA A 24 10.33 7.81 6.11
CA ALA A 24 9.25 7.83 7.10
C ALA A 24 8.01 7.04 6.65
N ILE A 25 7.85 6.83 5.35
CA ILE A 25 6.66 6.24 4.73
C ILE A 25 7.09 5.06 3.86
N GLY A 26 6.33 3.98 3.93
CA GLY A 26 6.46 2.83 3.05
C GLY A 26 5.17 2.58 2.26
N ILE A 27 5.30 2.56 0.93
CA ILE A 27 4.20 2.27 0.01
C ILE A 27 4.30 0.82 -0.43
N PHE A 28 3.16 0.13 -0.52
CA PHE A 28 3.08 -1.19 -1.14
C PHE A 28 1.74 -1.40 -1.83
N GLY A 29 1.73 -2.22 -2.86
CA GLY A 29 0.54 -2.57 -3.64
C GLY A 29 -0.03 -3.93 -3.29
N VAL A 30 -1.35 -4.09 -3.47
CA VAL A 30 -2.08 -5.37 -3.34
C VAL A 30 -2.96 -5.58 -4.55
N ASN A 31 -2.49 -6.37 -5.52
CA ASN A 31 -3.14 -6.59 -6.81
C ASN A 31 -4.22 -7.69 -6.70
N TYR A 32 -5.27 -7.44 -5.90
CA TYR A 32 -6.33 -8.40 -5.59
C TYR A 32 -7.72 -7.83 -5.80
N ASP A 33 -8.61 -8.63 -6.40
CA ASP A 33 -10.04 -8.36 -6.59
C ASP A 33 -10.86 -9.66 -6.67
N GLY A 34 -10.40 -10.70 -5.97
CA GLY A 34 -10.98 -12.05 -6.06
C GLY A 34 -12.35 -12.20 -5.41
N THR A 35 -12.77 -11.27 -4.54
CA THR A 35 -14.08 -11.28 -3.87
C THR A 35 -14.94 -10.06 -4.24
N CYS A 36 -14.63 -9.39 -5.34
CA CYS A 36 -15.44 -8.28 -5.85
C CYS A 36 -16.87 -8.74 -6.18
N SER A 37 -17.86 -8.00 -5.67
CA SER A 37 -19.29 -8.28 -5.87
C SER A 37 -19.84 -7.84 -7.22
N PHE A 38 -19.12 -7.03 -7.99
CA PHE A 38 -19.59 -6.50 -9.27
C PHE A 38 -18.56 -6.77 -10.38
N LYS A 39 -17.82 -5.78 -10.84
CA LYS A 39 -16.85 -5.94 -11.94
C LYS A 39 -15.43 -6.14 -11.39
N PRO A 40 -14.67 -7.12 -11.92
CA PRO A 40 -13.24 -7.21 -11.62
C PRO A 40 -12.50 -6.05 -12.30
N GLY A 41 -11.26 -5.81 -11.85
CA GLY A 41 -10.39 -4.77 -12.41
C GLY A 41 -9.71 -3.94 -11.31
N ALA A 42 -10.21 -3.95 -10.09
CA ALA A 42 -9.59 -3.25 -8.96
C ALA A 42 -8.13 -3.68 -8.71
N ARG A 43 -7.78 -4.92 -9.03
CA ARG A 43 -6.39 -5.44 -8.95
C ARG A 43 -5.37 -4.67 -9.76
N PHE A 44 -5.80 -3.90 -10.77
CA PHE A 44 -4.92 -3.06 -11.58
C PHE A 44 -4.68 -1.67 -10.97
N GLY A 45 -5.40 -1.33 -9.88
CA GLY A 45 -5.34 -0.03 -9.22
C GLY A 45 -3.93 0.37 -8.80
N PRO A 46 -3.17 -0.48 -8.09
CA PRO A 46 -1.82 -0.13 -7.64
C PRO A 46 -0.88 0.26 -8.79
N GLU A 47 -0.91 -0.48 -9.88
CA GLU A 47 -0.08 -0.20 -11.05
C GLU A 47 -0.53 1.06 -11.80
N ALA A 48 -1.85 1.24 -11.96
CA ALA A 48 -2.40 2.43 -12.61
C ALA A 48 -2.03 3.71 -11.82
N ILE A 49 -2.11 3.68 -10.50
CA ILE A 49 -1.72 4.80 -9.64
C ILE A 49 -0.23 5.12 -9.80
N ARG A 50 0.65 4.12 -9.82
CA ARG A 50 2.09 4.32 -10.03
C ARG A 50 2.39 4.92 -11.40
N GLN A 51 1.75 4.40 -12.45
CA GLN A 51 1.94 4.90 -13.82
C GLN A 51 1.58 6.37 -13.96
N VAL A 52 0.45 6.80 -13.38
CA VAL A 52 0.03 8.20 -13.49
C VAL A 52 0.72 9.11 -12.50
N SER A 53 1.31 8.58 -11.44
CA SER A 53 1.95 9.40 -10.40
C SER A 53 3.07 10.28 -10.94
N SER A 54 3.83 9.80 -11.92
CA SER A 54 4.91 10.57 -12.55
C SER A 54 4.43 11.77 -13.39
N CYS A 55 3.13 11.85 -13.67
CA CYS A 55 2.52 12.98 -14.39
C CYS A 55 1.94 14.05 -13.45
N LEU A 56 2.06 13.86 -12.13
CA LEU A 56 1.51 14.79 -11.13
C LEU A 56 2.57 15.80 -10.69
N GLU A 57 2.10 17.00 -10.36
CA GLU A 57 2.93 18.02 -9.71
C GLU A 57 3.24 17.59 -8.27
N THR A 58 4.48 17.78 -7.84
CA THR A 58 4.93 17.43 -6.48
C THR A 58 4.56 18.49 -5.44
N PHE A 59 4.47 19.75 -5.88
CA PHE A 59 4.17 20.88 -5.00
C PHE A 59 2.67 21.00 -4.71
N CYS A 60 2.32 21.07 -3.43
CA CYS A 60 0.95 21.32 -2.95
C CYS A 60 0.81 22.79 -2.48
N PRO A 61 0.17 23.68 -3.25
CA PRO A 61 0.03 25.08 -2.87
C PRO A 61 -0.77 25.28 -1.56
N LYS A 62 -1.77 24.44 -1.32
CA LYS A 62 -2.59 24.51 -0.10
C LYS A 62 -1.81 24.26 1.17
N LEU A 63 -0.85 23.35 1.12
CA LEU A 63 0.01 22.98 2.26
C LEU A 63 1.32 23.78 2.26
N ASN A 64 1.64 24.46 1.17
CA ASN A 64 2.95 25.08 0.91
C ASN A 64 4.10 24.08 1.17
N ARG A 65 3.97 22.89 0.61
CA ARG A 65 4.90 21.77 0.79
C ARG A 65 5.14 21.07 -0.54
N ASP A 66 6.36 20.58 -0.71
CA ASP A 66 6.73 19.73 -1.83
C ASP A 66 6.82 18.26 -1.38
N LEU A 67 6.36 17.34 -2.22
CA LEU A 67 6.50 15.91 -1.98
C LEU A 67 7.98 15.47 -2.00
N GLU A 68 8.82 16.19 -2.75
CA GLU A 68 10.26 15.94 -2.80
C GLU A 68 10.98 16.16 -1.45
N ASP A 69 10.37 16.95 -0.55
CA ASP A 69 10.88 17.16 0.81
C ASP A 69 10.68 15.95 1.73
N ILE A 70 9.90 14.94 1.28
CA ILE A 70 9.54 13.78 2.08
C ILE A 70 10.26 12.53 1.56
N MET A 71 10.96 11.85 2.46
CA MET A 71 11.60 10.58 2.13
C MET A 71 10.61 9.43 2.29
N TYR A 72 10.32 8.74 1.21
CA TYR A 72 9.45 7.56 1.19
C TYR A 72 9.97 6.48 0.25
N VAL A 73 9.61 5.25 0.53
CA VAL A 73 10.00 4.05 -0.24
C VAL A 73 8.77 3.36 -0.80
N ASP A 74 8.84 2.93 -2.05
CA ASP A 74 7.85 2.04 -2.66
C ASP A 74 8.45 0.63 -2.80
N PHE A 75 7.85 -0.33 -2.10
CA PHE A 75 8.26 -1.73 -2.10
C PHE A 75 7.73 -2.53 -3.30
N GLY A 76 6.95 -1.90 -4.17
CA GLY A 76 6.22 -2.63 -5.21
C GLY A 76 4.95 -3.29 -4.67
N SER A 77 4.47 -4.32 -5.35
CA SER A 77 3.27 -5.04 -4.93
C SER A 77 3.64 -6.33 -4.19
N ILE A 78 2.81 -6.72 -3.20
CA ILE A 78 3.03 -8.00 -2.50
C ILE A 78 2.73 -9.17 -3.42
N ILE A 79 3.51 -10.25 -3.25
CA ILE A 79 3.30 -11.52 -3.92
C ILE A 79 2.21 -12.28 -3.17
N ILE A 80 1.11 -12.61 -3.86
CA ILE A 80 -0.09 -13.24 -3.28
C ILE A 80 -0.54 -14.45 -4.08
N ASP A 81 -1.15 -15.43 -3.41
CA ASP A 81 -1.98 -16.44 -4.07
C ASP A 81 -3.39 -15.88 -4.25
N LYS A 82 -3.73 -15.53 -5.49
CA LYS A 82 -5.01 -14.89 -5.83
C LYS A 82 -6.23 -15.81 -5.68
N ASN A 83 -6.02 -17.11 -5.49
CA ASN A 83 -7.10 -18.09 -5.36
C ASN A 83 -7.51 -18.31 -3.89
N ASP A 84 -6.74 -17.81 -2.93
CA ASP A 84 -7.03 -17.94 -1.51
C ASP A 84 -7.11 -16.57 -0.82
N SER A 85 -8.33 -16.10 -0.61
CA SER A 85 -8.59 -14.81 0.05
C SER A 85 -8.01 -14.71 1.46
N LYS A 86 -7.96 -15.82 2.21
CA LYS A 86 -7.37 -15.84 3.55
C LYS A 86 -5.86 -15.66 3.49
N SER A 87 -5.21 -16.32 2.53
CA SER A 87 -3.78 -16.17 2.27
C SER A 87 -3.44 -14.73 1.87
N VAL A 88 -4.30 -14.09 1.07
CA VAL A 88 -4.14 -12.67 0.70
C VAL A 88 -4.18 -11.77 1.93
N ILE A 89 -5.18 -11.92 2.81
CA ILE A 89 -5.31 -11.13 4.05
C ILE A 89 -4.08 -11.33 4.95
N GLU A 90 -3.61 -12.56 5.11
CA GLU A 90 -2.41 -12.83 5.90
C GLU A 90 -1.14 -12.22 5.28
N SER A 91 -1.01 -12.25 3.94
CA SER A 91 0.11 -11.61 3.23
C SER A 91 0.10 -10.09 3.42
N VAL A 92 -1.07 -9.46 3.37
CA VAL A 92 -1.23 -8.01 3.66
C VAL A 92 -0.81 -7.71 5.10
N LYS A 93 -1.24 -8.53 6.06
CA LYS A 93 -0.87 -8.40 7.47
C LYS A 93 0.64 -8.52 7.67
N LEU A 94 1.29 -9.47 7.01
CA LEU A 94 2.75 -9.64 7.06
C LEU A 94 3.47 -8.42 6.47
N ALA A 95 3.01 -7.91 5.33
CA ALA A 95 3.57 -6.72 4.70
C ALA A 95 3.43 -5.48 5.60
N THR A 96 2.24 -5.27 6.16
CA THR A 96 1.99 -4.16 7.07
C THR A 96 2.86 -4.25 8.32
N ASN A 97 2.95 -5.42 8.95
CA ASN A 97 3.84 -5.65 10.10
C ASN A 97 5.32 -5.40 9.75
N PHE A 98 5.75 -5.81 8.55
CA PHE A 98 7.10 -5.54 8.10
C PHE A 98 7.38 -4.03 8.07
N LEU A 99 6.52 -3.23 7.44
CA LEU A 99 6.70 -1.77 7.37
C LEU A 99 6.73 -1.13 8.76
N ILE A 100 5.78 -1.52 9.61
CA ILE A 100 5.70 -1.00 10.99
C ILE A 100 6.97 -1.33 11.79
N ASN A 101 7.54 -2.51 11.60
CA ASN A 101 8.79 -2.92 12.29
C ASN A 101 10.01 -2.17 11.76
N GLN A 102 9.97 -1.68 10.52
CA GLN A 102 10.95 -0.75 9.96
C GLN A 102 10.70 0.71 10.37
N ARG A 103 9.73 0.98 11.25
CA ARG A 103 9.29 2.33 11.67
C ARG A 103 8.75 3.18 10.54
N LEU A 104 8.25 2.55 9.49
CA LEU A 104 7.60 3.22 8.37
C LEU A 104 6.10 3.35 8.63
N THR A 105 5.51 4.47 8.24
CA THR A 105 4.06 4.62 8.13
C THR A 105 3.60 3.91 6.86
N PRO A 106 2.77 2.86 6.95
CA PRO A 106 2.35 2.11 5.78
C PRO A 106 1.29 2.88 4.97
N ILE A 107 1.49 2.93 3.65
CA ILE A 107 0.46 3.32 2.67
C ILE A 107 0.23 2.13 1.76
N MET A 108 -0.98 1.58 1.78
CA MET A 108 -1.38 0.46 0.95
C MET A 108 -2.17 0.96 -0.26
N LEU A 109 -1.67 0.68 -1.45
CA LEU A 109 -2.40 0.87 -2.69
C LEU A 109 -3.20 -0.39 -2.98
N GLY A 110 -4.51 -0.27 -3.01
CA GLY A 110 -5.37 -1.43 -3.06
C GLY A 110 -5.95 -1.74 -4.40
N GLY A 111 -6.36 -2.98 -4.45
CA GLY A 111 -7.39 -3.56 -5.24
C GLY A 111 -8.73 -3.41 -4.53
N GLU A 112 -9.36 -4.50 -4.16
CA GLU A 112 -10.66 -4.47 -3.49
C GLU A 112 -10.56 -4.14 -1.99
N HIS A 113 -11.71 -3.81 -1.41
CA HIS A 113 -11.77 -3.32 -0.03
C HIS A 113 -11.44 -4.38 1.05
N SER A 114 -11.69 -5.67 0.80
CA SER A 114 -11.48 -6.74 1.79
C SER A 114 -10.03 -6.83 2.30
N ILE A 115 -9.05 -6.41 1.49
CA ILE A 115 -7.63 -6.42 1.86
C ILE A 115 -7.31 -5.53 3.06
N THR A 116 -8.14 -4.52 3.34
CA THR A 116 -7.98 -3.61 4.49
C THR A 116 -7.98 -4.37 5.81
N THR A 117 -8.68 -5.49 5.90
CA THR A 117 -8.72 -6.34 7.09
C THR A 117 -7.33 -6.76 7.55
N GLY A 118 -6.47 -7.21 6.63
CA GLY A 118 -5.11 -7.63 6.96
C GLY A 118 -4.25 -6.49 7.51
N ALA A 119 -4.39 -5.28 6.95
CA ALA A 119 -3.68 -4.10 7.43
C ALA A 119 -4.16 -3.70 8.85
N ILE A 120 -5.48 -3.69 9.08
CA ILE A 120 -6.05 -3.35 10.39
C ILE A 120 -5.62 -4.38 11.45
N GLU A 121 -5.64 -5.67 11.15
CA GLU A 121 -5.20 -6.72 12.09
C GLU A 121 -3.72 -6.54 12.53
N ALA A 122 -2.87 -6.03 11.64
CA ALA A 122 -1.49 -5.72 11.99
C ALA A 122 -1.40 -4.47 12.88
N LEU A 123 -2.13 -3.41 12.50
CA LEU A 123 -2.08 -2.11 13.18
C LEU A 123 -2.65 -2.18 14.59
N VAL A 124 -3.80 -2.82 14.80
CA VAL A 124 -4.46 -2.93 16.13
C VAL A 124 -3.56 -3.59 17.17
N LYS A 125 -2.73 -4.56 16.75
CA LYS A 125 -1.78 -5.22 17.68
C LYS A 125 -0.73 -4.25 18.21
N LYS A 126 -0.32 -3.30 17.42
CA LYS A 126 0.72 -2.32 17.79
C LYS A 126 0.14 -1.03 18.37
N TYR A 127 -1.04 -0.65 17.92
CA TYR A 127 -1.73 0.59 18.28
C TYR A 127 -3.15 0.27 18.74
N PRO A 128 -3.35 -0.30 19.96
CA PRO A 128 -4.66 -0.76 20.42
C PRO A 128 -5.69 0.36 20.54
N ASP A 129 -5.25 1.59 20.76
CA ASP A 129 -6.12 2.77 20.90
C ASP A 129 -6.36 3.51 19.57
N MET A 130 -5.99 2.91 18.42
CA MET A 130 -6.20 3.54 17.12
C MET A 130 -7.69 3.73 16.81
N ILE A 131 -8.00 4.82 16.10
CA ILE A 131 -9.33 5.07 15.55
C ILE A 131 -9.30 4.74 14.05
N LEU A 132 -10.24 3.89 13.61
CA LEU A 132 -10.43 3.61 12.20
C LEU A 132 -11.45 4.58 11.59
N VAL A 133 -11.03 5.33 10.58
CA VAL A 133 -11.93 6.16 9.77
C VAL A 133 -12.09 5.51 8.40
N LEU A 134 -13.33 5.14 8.06
CA LEU A 134 -13.68 4.54 6.79
C LEU A 134 -14.47 5.54 5.95
N SER A 135 -13.95 5.86 4.76
CA SER A 135 -14.64 6.73 3.79
C SER A 135 -14.96 5.94 2.54
N LEU A 136 -16.24 5.87 2.19
CA LEU A 136 -16.76 5.17 1.02
C LEU A 136 -17.59 6.12 0.17
N ILE A 137 -17.62 5.81 -1.14
CA ILE A 137 -18.53 6.50 -2.07
C ILE A 137 -19.86 5.75 -2.06
N HIS A 138 -20.94 6.47 -1.77
CA HIS A 138 -22.28 5.99 -2.00
C HIS A 138 -22.69 6.37 -3.43
N ILE A 139 -23.04 5.36 -4.21
CA ILE A 139 -23.57 5.50 -5.57
C ILE A 139 -25.08 5.34 -5.51
#